data_6a62045b076eb6dd38c4e52a9be8f463
#
_entry.id   6a62045b076eb6dd38c4e52a9be8f463
#
_cell.length_a   1.000
_cell.length_b   1.000
_cell.length_c   1.000
_cell.angle_alpha   90.00
_cell.angle_beta   90.00
_cell.angle_gamma   90.00
#
_symmetry.space_group_name_H-M   'P 1'
#
loop_
_entity.id
_entity.type
_entity.pdbx_description
1 polymer ?
#
loop_
_entity_poly.entity_id
_entity_poly.type
_entity_poly.pdbx_seq_one_letter_code
_entity_poly.pdbx_strand_id
1 'polypeptide(L)'
;MTEQLAGRAVNLYRGYENKHSGSEYIRNNGLPGIFKYLMGMSYEQFKYANPAWIYQNYNRNYHMLIGSPNINREKIVDINVITNELFGLTAEELLEVEYIIWWLCSIHPDPLSAPEELYRVKENSILTKKNLERVISYYSVTYEQVRNSSLGKQIFYNKPFVITQKTKEAIAVSFYLVQMMIADGLYWLIRDYYHNNHWGQKFINAFGEMFEDYFEELAGLYLPQNSWYKIPEERKKSADYYVEVDEAVFLFELKSGLLGLGAKQQVPDVGQIDTFYNRNIKEAYEQLKVSEQEYRGEKPVIKVFLLYESMTNTQMIVASLPEIFEQDPRCYIMTIDDLEMLLATYKEDKGKFDDVVRAFIQNKRGDKDCKSALELLNLYQACLLYTSDAADEARS
;
A
#
# COMPACT_ATOMS: atom_id res chain seq x y z
N MET A 1 30.58 -11.10 -12.50
CA MET A 1 30.24 -12.33 -11.72
C MET A 1 30.22 -13.47 -12.72
N THR A 2 30.96 -14.58 -12.48
CA THR A 2 30.91 -15.74 -13.38
C THR A 2 29.59 -16.51 -13.21
N GLU A 3 29.11 -17.16 -14.27
CA GLU A 3 27.89 -18.02 -14.22
C GLU A 3 27.97 -19.05 -13.07
N GLN A 4 29.14 -19.61 -12.83
CA GLN A 4 29.38 -20.58 -11.77
C GLN A 4 29.17 -19.97 -10.36
N LEU A 5 29.60 -18.74 -10.13
CA LEU A 5 29.36 -18.02 -8.86
C LEU A 5 27.90 -17.66 -8.70
N ALA A 6 27.22 -17.24 -9.76
CA ALA A 6 25.78 -16.97 -9.73
C ALA A 6 24.98 -18.24 -9.41
N GLY A 7 25.28 -19.37 -10.08
CA GLY A 7 24.63 -20.65 -9.79
C GLY A 7 24.86 -21.11 -8.35
N ARG A 8 26.06 -20.91 -7.80
CA ARG A 8 26.35 -21.22 -6.39
C ARG A 8 25.55 -20.35 -5.43
N ALA A 9 25.44 -19.06 -5.71
CA ALA A 9 24.63 -18.14 -4.89
C ALA A 9 23.15 -18.54 -4.89
N VAL A 10 22.56 -18.85 -6.06
CA VAL A 10 21.19 -19.34 -6.18
C VAL A 10 20.96 -20.63 -5.38
N ASN A 11 21.89 -21.59 -5.46
CA ASN A 11 21.77 -22.84 -4.72
C ASN A 11 21.88 -22.65 -3.19
N LEU A 12 22.73 -21.73 -2.72
CA LEU A 12 22.83 -21.39 -1.32
C LEU A 12 21.53 -20.71 -0.83
N TYR A 13 20.97 -19.81 -1.64
CA TYR A 13 19.71 -19.14 -1.33
C TYR A 13 18.54 -20.14 -1.27
N ARG A 14 18.42 -21.05 -2.24
CA ARG A 14 17.43 -22.13 -2.21
C ARG A 14 17.58 -23.04 -0.99
N GLY A 15 18.82 -23.33 -0.60
CA GLY A 15 19.10 -24.10 0.63
C GLY A 15 18.63 -23.36 1.88
N TYR A 16 18.75 -22.03 1.91
CA TYR A 16 18.23 -21.19 2.98
C TYR A 16 16.70 -21.16 2.98
N GLU A 17 16.07 -20.91 1.84
CA GLU A 17 14.60 -20.93 1.70
C GLU A 17 14.00 -22.26 2.18
N ASN A 18 14.57 -23.38 1.77
CA ASN A 18 14.11 -24.71 2.18
C ASN A 18 14.19 -24.94 3.69
N LYS A 19 15.19 -24.37 4.37
CA LYS A 19 15.33 -24.46 5.84
C LYS A 19 14.33 -23.55 6.58
N HIS A 20 13.91 -22.45 5.97
CA HIS A 20 13.06 -21.42 6.57
C HIS A 20 11.69 -21.33 5.88
N SER A 21 11.29 -22.38 5.19
CA SER A 21 10.08 -22.46 4.35
C SER A 21 8.74 -22.31 5.08
N GLY A 22 8.73 -21.97 6.36
CA GLY A 22 7.50 -21.90 7.14
C GLY A 22 6.78 -23.24 7.32
N SER A 23 7.47 -24.37 7.01
CA SER A 23 6.85 -25.70 7.02
C SER A 23 6.22 -26.10 8.35
N GLU A 24 6.79 -25.67 9.47
CA GLU A 24 6.22 -25.87 10.79
C GLU A 24 4.98 -25.00 11.01
N TYR A 25 5.03 -23.73 10.64
CA TYR A 25 3.88 -22.84 10.69
C TYR A 25 2.72 -23.34 9.84
N ILE A 26 2.99 -23.78 8.61
CA ILE A 26 2.01 -24.35 7.70
C ILE A 26 1.41 -25.64 8.28
N ARG A 27 2.24 -26.52 8.86
CA ARG A 27 1.77 -27.76 9.48
C ARG A 27 0.82 -27.48 10.64
N ASN A 28 1.11 -26.48 11.46
CA ASN A 28 0.33 -26.15 12.65
C ASN A 28 -0.98 -25.40 12.32
N ASN A 29 -1.02 -24.67 11.19
CA ASN A 29 -2.16 -23.83 10.80
C ASN A 29 -2.93 -24.36 9.59
N GLY A 30 -2.48 -25.46 8.95
CA GLY A 30 -3.14 -26.08 7.81
C GLY A 30 -3.23 -25.15 6.57
N LEU A 31 -4.31 -25.32 5.82
CA LEU A 31 -4.54 -24.53 4.59
C LEU A 31 -4.58 -22.99 4.83
N PRO A 32 -5.25 -22.48 5.88
CA PRO A 32 -5.17 -21.06 6.22
C PRO A 32 -3.74 -20.57 6.44
N GLY A 33 -2.88 -21.37 7.06
CA GLY A 33 -1.46 -21.04 7.25
C GLY A 33 -0.69 -20.93 5.94
N ILE A 34 -1.03 -21.73 4.93
CA ILE A 34 -0.45 -21.62 3.59
C ILE A 34 -0.79 -20.26 2.98
N PHE A 35 -2.05 -19.85 3.00
CA PHE A 35 -2.47 -18.58 2.40
C PHE A 35 -1.86 -17.37 3.12
N LYS A 36 -1.78 -17.39 4.44
CA LYS A 36 -1.08 -16.34 5.21
C LYS A 36 0.39 -16.23 4.83
N TYR A 37 1.07 -17.36 4.72
CA TYR A 37 2.48 -17.40 4.32
C TYR A 37 2.68 -16.87 2.90
N LEU A 38 1.86 -17.33 1.95
CA LEU A 38 1.89 -16.88 0.56
C LEU A 38 1.56 -15.39 0.41
N MET A 39 0.70 -14.85 1.27
CA MET A 39 0.43 -13.40 1.27
C MET A 39 1.72 -12.61 1.53
N GLY A 40 2.50 -12.96 2.54
CA GLY A 40 3.78 -12.31 2.81
C GLY A 40 4.74 -12.41 1.62
N MET A 41 4.88 -13.60 1.03
CA MET A 41 5.73 -13.81 -0.14
C MET A 41 5.28 -13.01 -1.36
N SER A 42 3.98 -12.77 -1.53
CA SER A 42 3.43 -12.10 -2.72
C SER A 42 3.91 -10.66 -2.87
N TYR A 43 4.33 -10.01 -1.79
CA TYR A 43 4.88 -8.66 -1.83
C TYR A 43 6.18 -8.56 -2.63
N GLU A 44 6.99 -9.61 -2.69
CA GLU A 44 8.22 -9.61 -3.51
C GLU A 44 7.96 -9.92 -4.98
N GLN A 45 6.79 -10.45 -5.30
CA GLN A 45 6.67 -11.12 -6.56
C GLN A 45 6.15 -10.25 -7.71
N PHE A 46 5.33 -9.20 -7.60
CA PHE A 46 4.80 -8.66 -8.87
C PHE A 46 3.92 -7.40 -8.84
N LYS A 47 3.43 -6.90 -7.72
CA LYS A 47 2.55 -5.73 -7.73
C LYS A 47 3.24 -4.43 -8.17
N TYR A 48 4.54 -4.40 -8.07
CA TYR A 48 5.37 -3.23 -8.37
C TYR A 48 5.59 -2.98 -9.87
N ALA A 49 5.03 -3.83 -10.73
CA ALA A 49 5.26 -3.74 -12.16
C ALA A 49 4.30 -2.78 -12.89
N ASN A 50 3.23 -2.32 -12.25
CA ASN A 50 2.27 -1.42 -12.89
C ASN A 50 2.64 0.06 -12.63
N PRO A 51 3.06 0.83 -13.65
CA PRO A 51 3.37 2.25 -13.49
C PRO A 51 2.20 3.09 -12.96
N ALA A 52 0.97 2.77 -13.33
CA ALA A 52 -0.22 3.48 -12.87
C ALA A 52 -0.36 3.42 -11.34
N TRP A 53 -0.05 2.27 -10.75
CA TRP A 53 -0.06 2.10 -9.30
C TRP A 53 0.91 3.05 -8.57
N ILE A 54 2.10 3.32 -9.14
CA ILE A 54 3.07 4.25 -8.56
C ILE A 54 2.49 5.65 -8.48
N TYR A 55 1.86 6.10 -9.55
CA TYR A 55 1.24 7.43 -9.59
C TYR A 55 0.10 7.56 -8.59
N GLN A 56 -0.73 6.53 -8.43
CA GLN A 56 -1.81 6.53 -7.45
C GLN A 56 -1.26 6.66 -6.02
N ASN A 57 -0.27 5.83 -5.66
CA ASN A 57 0.34 5.90 -4.33
C ASN A 57 1.09 7.20 -4.09
N TYR A 58 1.85 7.69 -5.09
CA TYR A 58 2.52 8.97 -5.03
C TYR A 58 1.51 10.11 -4.77
N ASN A 59 0.45 10.17 -5.57
CA ASN A 59 -0.58 11.20 -5.42
C ASN A 59 -1.28 11.12 -4.06
N ARG A 60 -1.62 9.92 -3.59
CA ARG A 60 -2.24 9.72 -2.28
C ARG A 60 -1.31 10.15 -1.15
N ASN A 61 -0.05 9.72 -1.17
CA ASN A 61 0.92 10.11 -0.15
C ASN A 61 1.17 11.62 -0.17
N TYR A 62 1.33 12.22 -1.34
CA TYR A 62 1.42 13.67 -1.48
C TYR A 62 0.18 14.35 -0.86
N HIS A 63 -1.01 13.91 -1.25
CA HIS A 63 -2.27 14.48 -0.79
C HIS A 63 -2.44 14.36 0.73
N MET A 64 -2.23 13.17 1.29
CA MET A 64 -2.37 12.92 2.72
C MET A 64 -1.28 13.62 3.55
N LEU A 65 -0.04 13.58 3.11
CA LEU A 65 1.08 14.04 3.92
C LEU A 65 1.44 15.52 3.70
N ILE A 66 1.11 16.10 2.53
CA ILE A 66 1.54 17.46 2.17
C ILE A 66 0.38 18.33 1.70
N GLY A 67 -0.35 17.90 0.66
CA GLY A 67 -1.13 18.78 -0.20
C GLY A 67 -2.54 19.11 0.26
N SER A 68 -3.25 18.19 0.94
CA SER A 68 -4.64 18.46 1.32
C SER A 68 -4.76 19.43 2.50
N PRO A 69 -5.53 20.50 2.37
CA PRO A 69 -5.86 21.37 3.49
C PRO A 69 -6.89 20.75 4.47
N ASN A 70 -7.57 19.68 4.08
CA ASN A 70 -8.61 19.05 4.86
C ASN A 70 -8.08 18.01 5.84
N ILE A 71 -6.83 17.55 5.64
CA ILE A 71 -6.21 16.54 6.48
C ILE A 71 -5.46 17.20 7.62
N ASN A 72 -5.84 16.88 8.85
CA ASN A 72 -5.23 17.42 10.04
C ASN A 72 -3.87 16.78 10.31
N ARG A 73 -2.80 17.59 10.24
CA ARG A 73 -1.41 17.21 10.49
C ARG A 73 -0.84 17.79 11.78
N GLU A 74 -1.63 18.46 12.59
CA GLU A 74 -1.15 19.14 13.80
C GLU A 74 -0.50 18.19 14.82
N LYS A 75 -0.86 16.92 14.78
CA LYS A 75 -0.33 15.89 15.67
C LYS A 75 1.04 15.34 15.25
N ILE A 76 1.53 15.73 14.07
CA ILE A 76 2.86 15.31 13.58
C ILE A 76 3.78 16.51 13.44
N VAL A 77 5.08 16.26 13.44
CA VAL A 77 6.08 17.25 13.09
C VAL A 77 5.89 17.67 11.64
N ASP A 78 5.98 18.97 11.36
CA ASP A 78 5.95 19.46 9.98
C ASP A 78 6.97 18.68 9.14
N ILE A 79 6.48 18.06 8.06
CA ILE A 79 7.29 17.19 7.21
C ILE A 79 8.47 17.96 6.62
N ASN A 80 8.29 19.26 6.32
CA ASN A 80 9.37 20.11 5.85
C ASN A 80 10.52 20.23 6.87
N VAL A 81 10.23 20.18 8.16
CA VAL A 81 11.28 20.14 9.19
C VAL A 81 12.11 18.87 9.06
N ILE A 82 11.46 17.72 8.89
CA ILE A 82 12.12 16.43 8.75
C ILE A 82 12.97 16.38 7.46
N THR A 83 12.39 16.77 6.34
CA THR A 83 13.08 16.71 5.04
C THR A 83 14.22 17.73 4.94
N ASN A 84 14.05 18.92 5.51
CA ASN A 84 15.12 19.91 5.60
C ASN A 84 16.28 19.44 6.48
N GLU A 85 15.99 18.80 7.63
CA GLU A 85 17.02 18.24 8.51
C GLU A 85 17.84 17.16 7.80
N LEU A 86 17.17 16.26 7.08
CA LEU A 86 17.82 15.10 6.43
C LEU A 86 18.48 15.49 5.09
N PHE A 87 17.82 16.31 4.29
CA PHE A 87 18.21 16.58 2.90
C PHE A 87 18.48 18.05 2.58
N GLY A 88 18.09 18.99 3.45
CA GLY A 88 18.10 20.42 3.13
C GLY A 88 17.14 20.77 1.99
N LEU A 89 16.05 20.05 1.89
CA LEU A 89 15.00 20.18 0.88
C LEU A 89 13.63 20.26 1.58
N THR A 90 12.68 20.96 1.00
CA THR A 90 11.28 20.82 1.40
C THR A 90 10.77 19.42 1.00
N ALA A 91 9.60 19.03 1.50
CA ALA A 91 9.01 17.74 1.14
C ALA A 91 8.68 17.66 -0.36
N GLU A 92 8.18 18.74 -0.96
CA GLU A 92 7.91 18.81 -2.40
C GLU A 92 9.20 18.72 -3.23
N GLU A 93 10.23 19.44 -2.84
CA GLU A 93 11.54 19.38 -3.50
C GLU A 93 12.17 17.99 -3.39
N LEU A 94 12.01 17.31 -2.24
CA LEU A 94 12.45 15.93 -2.08
C LEU A 94 11.76 15.00 -3.08
N LEU A 95 10.42 15.09 -3.19
CA LEU A 95 9.65 14.27 -4.12
C LEU A 95 10.04 14.54 -5.58
N GLU A 96 10.33 15.79 -5.94
CA GLU A 96 10.82 16.12 -7.28
C GLU A 96 12.19 15.45 -7.56
N VAL A 97 13.11 15.49 -6.59
CA VAL A 97 14.41 14.82 -6.70
C VAL A 97 14.25 13.30 -6.77
N GLU A 98 13.40 12.70 -5.94
CA GLU A 98 13.11 11.26 -5.96
C GLU A 98 12.52 10.82 -7.30
N TYR A 99 11.63 11.61 -7.88
CA TYR A 99 11.04 11.33 -9.19
C TYR A 99 12.12 11.29 -10.29
N ILE A 100 13.05 12.25 -10.28
CA ILE A 100 14.16 12.26 -11.24
C ILE A 100 15.09 11.06 -11.02
N ILE A 101 15.41 10.70 -9.78
CA ILE A 101 16.20 9.51 -9.48
C ILE A 101 15.53 8.25 -10.06
N TRP A 102 14.23 8.10 -9.85
CA TRP A 102 13.47 6.99 -10.41
C TRP A 102 13.51 6.97 -11.94
N TRP A 103 13.29 8.12 -12.58
CA TRP A 103 13.36 8.22 -14.03
C TRP A 103 14.76 7.86 -14.56
N LEU A 104 15.82 8.36 -13.94
CA LEU A 104 17.19 8.01 -14.31
C LEU A 104 17.48 6.51 -14.13
N CYS A 105 16.96 5.87 -13.07
CA CYS A 105 17.08 4.43 -12.86
C CYS A 105 16.36 3.60 -13.92
N SER A 106 15.37 4.14 -14.62
CA SER A 106 14.74 3.47 -15.75
C SER A 106 15.67 3.37 -16.97
N ILE A 107 16.66 4.26 -17.05
CA ILE A 107 17.64 4.34 -18.15
C ILE A 107 18.92 3.60 -17.78
N HIS A 108 19.40 3.78 -16.54
CA HIS A 108 20.65 3.20 -16.07
C HIS A 108 20.61 2.85 -14.59
N PRO A 109 21.14 1.69 -14.15
CA PRO A 109 21.07 1.29 -12.73
C PRO A 109 21.87 2.19 -11.78
N ASP A 110 22.85 2.97 -12.26
CA ASP A 110 23.54 4.03 -11.52
C ASP A 110 23.04 5.41 -11.98
N PRO A 111 22.09 6.03 -11.27
CA PRO A 111 21.55 7.33 -11.65
C PRO A 111 22.57 8.48 -11.53
N LEU A 112 23.64 8.30 -10.74
CA LEU A 112 24.68 9.32 -10.57
C LEU A 112 25.67 9.37 -11.76
N SER A 113 25.66 8.36 -12.63
CA SER A 113 26.42 8.35 -13.88
C SER A 113 25.82 9.23 -14.96
N ALA A 114 24.55 9.63 -14.80
CA ALA A 114 23.88 10.50 -15.76
C ALA A 114 24.46 11.92 -15.75
N PRO A 115 24.70 12.53 -16.93
CA PRO A 115 25.13 13.92 -17.02
C PRO A 115 24.05 14.87 -16.48
N GLU A 116 24.46 15.90 -15.76
CA GLU A 116 23.55 16.83 -15.07
C GLU A 116 22.63 17.55 -16.06
N GLU A 117 23.08 17.76 -17.29
CA GLU A 117 22.33 18.41 -18.37
C GLU A 117 21.03 17.67 -18.77
N LEU A 118 20.92 16.37 -18.42
CA LEU A 118 19.71 15.59 -18.71
C LEU A 118 18.53 15.96 -17.82
N TYR A 119 18.78 16.43 -16.60
CA TYR A 119 17.73 16.66 -15.62
C TYR A 119 17.70 18.09 -15.04
N ARG A 120 18.77 18.85 -15.19
CA ARG A 120 18.85 20.23 -14.74
C ARG A 120 18.25 21.17 -15.78
N VAL A 121 16.95 21.47 -15.62
CA VAL A 121 16.19 22.24 -16.64
C VAL A 121 16.42 23.75 -16.54
N LYS A 122 16.79 24.27 -15.37
CA LYS A 122 16.97 25.71 -15.07
C LYS A 122 18.21 25.96 -14.21
N GLU A 123 18.78 27.16 -14.31
CA GLU A 123 19.99 27.54 -13.56
C GLU A 123 19.79 27.45 -12.03
N ASN A 124 18.60 27.78 -11.54
CA ASN A 124 18.24 27.71 -10.10
C ASN A 124 17.43 26.45 -9.77
N SER A 125 17.55 25.37 -10.54
CA SER A 125 16.86 24.10 -10.30
C SER A 125 17.43 23.44 -9.03
N ILE A 126 16.54 22.84 -8.23
CA ILE A 126 16.92 21.95 -7.12
C ILE A 126 17.49 20.63 -7.65
N LEU A 127 17.24 20.30 -8.91
CA LEU A 127 17.71 19.10 -9.59
C LEU A 127 19.21 19.25 -9.91
N THR A 128 20.03 19.10 -8.90
CA THR A 128 21.49 19.16 -8.99
C THR A 128 22.07 17.81 -8.62
N LYS A 129 23.25 17.51 -9.16
CA LYS A 129 23.99 16.30 -8.79
C LYS A 129 24.17 16.16 -7.29
N LYS A 130 24.45 17.28 -6.60
CA LYS A 130 24.62 17.32 -5.14
C LYS A 130 23.35 16.88 -4.39
N ASN A 131 22.16 17.30 -4.83
CA ASN A 131 20.91 16.91 -4.20
C ASN A 131 20.57 15.44 -4.51
N LEU A 132 20.81 14.99 -5.75
CA LEU A 132 20.66 13.58 -6.09
C LEU A 132 21.59 12.70 -5.24
N GLU A 133 22.88 13.07 -5.12
CA GLU A 133 23.84 12.35 -4.27
C GLU A 133 23.40 12.28 -2.81
N ARG A 134 22.86 13.37 -2.27
CA ARG A 134 22.37 13.41 -0.89
C ARG A 134 21.19 12.46 -0.68
N VAL A 135 20.20 12.52 -1.54
CA VAL A 135 19.00 11.65 -1.46
C VAL A 135 19.39 10.18 -1.66
N ILE A 136 20.17 9.87 -2.71
CA ILE A 136 20.65 8.52 -2.97
C ILE A 136 21.49 7.99 -1.81
N SER A 137 22.35 8.82 -1.20
CA SER A 137 23.14 8.39 -0.04
C SER A 137 22.28 7.99 1.15
N TYR A 138 21.19 8.70 1.40
CA TYR A 138 20.21 8.33 2.43
C TYR A 138 19.56 6.97 2.13
N TYR A 139 19.18 6.73 0.89
CA TYR A 139 18.53 5.50 0.44
C TYR A 139 19.52 4.39 0.05
N SER A 140 20.78 4.51 0.47
CA SER A 140 21.84 3.55 0.13
C SER A 140 22.33 2.77 1.33
N VAL A 141 22.86 1.58 1.01
CA VAL A 141 23.61 0.73 1.95
C VAL A 141 24.93 0.31 1.34
N THR A 142 25.90 -0.04 2.19
CA THR A 142 27.15 -0.66 1.77
C THR A 142 27.03 -2.19 1.72
N TYR A 143 27.90 -2.86 0.99
CA TYR A 143 27.97 -4.33 1.01
C TYR A 143 28.19 -4.90 2.43
N GLU A 144 28.90 -4.18 3.29
CA GLU A 144 29.10 -4.60 4.67
C GLU A 144 27.81 -4.53 5.48
N GLN A 145 27.03 -3.45 5.35
CA GLN A 145 25.72 -3.33 5.98
C GLN A 145 24.76 -4.42 5.50
N VAL A 146 24.73 -4.72 4.19
CA VAL A 146 23.91 -5.82 3.65
C VAL A 146 24.35 -7.17 4.23
N ARG A 147 25.66 -7.42 4.31
CA ARG A 147 26.19 -8.68 4.88
C ARG A 147 25.86 -8.85 6.36
N ASN A 148 25.85 -7.77 7.11
CA ASN A 148 25.58 -7.75 8.54
C ASN A 148 24.09 -7.58 8.86
N SER A 149 23.25 -7.31 7.86
CA SER A 149 21.79 -7.28 8.05
C SER A 149 21.29 -8.68 8.42
N SER A 150 20.36 -8.74 9.34
CA SER A 150 19.70 -10.02 9.66
C SER A 150 18.94 -10.50 8.42
N LEU A 151 19.05 -11.79 8.10
CA LEU A 151 18.36 -12.43 6.97
C LEU A 151 16.82 -12.33 6.98
N GLY A 152 16.24 -11.72 7.98
CA GLY A 152 14.80 -11.49 8.10
C GLY A 152 14.39 -10.03 7.88
N LYS A 153 15.28 -9.18 7.38
CA LYS A 153 14.95 -7.77 7.10
C LYS A 153 15.22 -7.45 5.65
N GLN A 154 14.17 -7.07 4.94
CA GLN A 154 14.27 -6.53 3.58
C GLN A 154 14.91 -5.14 3.59
N ILE A 155 16.23 -5.10 3.80
CA ILE A 155 16.98 -3.83 3.87
C ILE A 155 16.79 -2.99 2.60
N PHE A 156 16.58 -3.64 1.45
CA PHE A 156 16.41 -2.95 0.18
C PHE A 156 15.05 -2.31 -0.03
N TYR A 157 14.03 -2.62 0.78
CA TYR A 157 12.77 -1.88 0.75
C TYR A 157 12.96 -0.41 1.12
N ASN A 158 13.75 -0.16 2.17
CA ASN A 158 14.03 1.21 2.63
C ASN A 158 15.30 1.79 2.01
N LYS A 159 16.18 0.95 1.47
CA LYS A 159 17.49 1.33 0.95
C LYS A 159 17.76 0.63 -0.39
N PRO A 160 17.08 1.05 -1.48
CA PRO A 160 17.15 0.36 -2.77
C PRO A 160 18.49 0.48 -3.50
N PHE A 161 19.44 1.23 -2.96
CA PHE A 161 20.76 1.40 -3.57
C PHE A 161 21.88 0.74 -2.77
N VAL A 162 22.89 0.24 -3.48
CA VAL A 162 24.13 -0.23 -2.90
C VAL A 162 25.26 0.68 -3.36
N ILE A 163 25.97 1.30 -2.41
CA ILE A 163 27.16 2.09 -2.72
C ILE A 163 28.38 1.17 -2.77
N THR A 164 29.09 1.20 -3.90
CA THR A 164 30.36 0.52 -4.06
C THR A 164 31.49 1.32 -3.38
N GLN A 165 32.28 0.67 -2.54
CA GLN A 165 33.35 1.36 -1.78
C GLN A 165 34.45 1.94 -2.68
N LYS A 166 34.75 1.27 -3.79
CA LYS A 166 35.86 1.63 -4.68
C LYS A 166 35.50 2.77 -5.63
N THR A 167 34.36 2.66 -6.32
CA THR A 167 33.98 3.59 -7.39
C THR A 167 33.02 4.67 -6.92
N LYS A 168 32.47 4.54 -5.70
CA LYS A 168 31.42 5.41 -5.17
C LYS A 168 30.13 5.43 -6.00
N GLU A 169 29.99 4.47 -6.92
CA GLU A 169 28.76 4.28 -7.68
C GLU A 169 27.63 3.82 -6.75
N ALA A 170 26.45 4.34 -6.99
CA ALA A 170 25.22 3.96 -6.28
C ALA A 170 24.34 3.13 -7.22
N ILE A 171 24.40 1.81 -7.07
CA ILE A 171 23.69 0.88 -7.95
C ILE A 171 22.31 0.58 -7.39
N ALA A 172 21.26 0.86 -8.16
CA ALA A 172 19.91 0.41 -7.87
C ALA A 172 19.86 -1.13 -7.92
N VAL A 173 19.45 -1.76 -6.81
CA VAL A 173 19.38 -3.22 -6.72
C VAL A 173 18.24 -3.76 -7.59
N SER A 174 17.14 -3.03 -7.65
CA SER A 174 16.00 -3.33 -8.49
C SER A 174 15.25 -2.03 -8.78
N PHE A 175 14.85 -1.85 -10.04
CA PHE A 175 14.01 -0.73 -10.45
C PHE A 175 12.69 -0.68 -9.66
N TYR A 176 12.10 -1.83 -9.38
CA TYR A 176 10.86 -1.92 -8.59
C TYR A 176 11.02 -1.43 -7.15
N LEU A 177 12.18 -1.66 -6.53
CA LEU A 177 12.46 -1.13 -5.20
C LEU A 177 12.65 0.40 -5.20
N VAL A 178 13.19 0.95 -6.29
CA VAL A 178 13.25 2.41 -6.48
C VAL A 178 11.84 2.99 -6.65
N GLN A 179 10.94 2.27 -7.31
CA GLN A 179 9.53 2.66 -7.40
C GLN A 179 8.86 2.77 -6.02
N MET A 180 9.20 1.87 -5.10
CA MET A 180 8.69 1.93 -3.72
C MET A 180 9.16 3.18 -2.96
N MET A 181 10.37 3.67 -3.25
CA MET A 181 10.88 4.92 -2.69
C MET A 181 9.95 6.09 -3.05
N ILE A 182 9.43 6.12 -4.29
CA ILE A 182 8.49 7.16 -4.72
C ILE A 182 7.09 6.93 -4.15
N ALA A 183 6.60 5.69 -4.21
CA ALA A 183 5.23 5.39 -3.81
C ALA A 183 5.00 5.59 -2.31
N ASP A 184 5.86 5.00 -1.47
CA ASP A 184 5.69 4.96 -0.01
C ASP A 184 6.87 5.60 0.75
N GLY A 185 7.88 6.10 0.05
CA GLY A 185 9.13 6.56 0.68
C GLY A 185 8.91 7.64 1.72
N LEU A 186 8.06 8.62 1.42
CA LEU A 186 7.75 9.71 2.34
C LEU A 186 7.09 9.20 3.64
N TYR A 187 6.17 8.26 3.53
CA TYR A 187 5.55 7.61 4.70
C TYR A 187 6.61 6.92 5.57
N TRP A 188 7.47 6.11 4.95
CA TRP A 188 8.50 5.36 5.68
C TRP A 188 9.55 6.28 6.30
N LEU A 189 9.92 7.35 5.59
CA LEU A 189 10.85 8.37 6.08
C LEU A 189 10.34 9.03 7.37
N ILE A 190 9.07 9.45 7.38
CA ILE A 190 8.45 10.07 8.56
C ILE A 190 8.33 9.04 9.69
N ARG A 191 7.90 7.82 9.36
CA ARG A 191 7.79 6.74 10.36
C ARG A 191 9.13 6.40 11.00
N ASP A 192 10.20 6.33 10.20
CA ASP A 192 11.55 6.07 10.70
C ASP A 192 12.06 7.22 11.59
N TYR A 193 11.77 8.47 11.20
CA TYR A 193 12.09 9.63 12.05
C TYR A 193 11.41 9.51 13.43
N TYR A 194 10.14 9.23 13.48
CA TYR A 194 9.41 9.06 14.73
C TYR A 194 9.87 7.84 15.52
N HIS A 195 10.17 6.74 14.87
CA HIS A 195 10.69 5.53 15.51
C HIS A 195 12.05 5.77 16.17
N ASN A 196 12.96 6.44 15.47
CA ASN A 196 14.31 6.77 15.95
C ASN A 196 14.27 7.75 17.13
N ASN A 197 13.25 8.58 17.23
CA ASN A 197 13.02 9.50 18.35
C ASN A 197 12.15 8.90 19.47
N HIS A 198 11.87 7.60 19.46
CA HIS A 198 11.03 6.91 20.44
C HIS A 198 9.56 7.34 20.47
N TRP A 199 9.05 7.94 19.40
CA TRP A 199 7.67 8.43 19.27
C TRP A 199 6.86 7.66 18.23
N GLY A 200 7.30 6.44 17.86
CA GLY A 200 6.70 5.69 16.76
C GLY A 200 5.19 5.50 16.87
N GLN A 201 4.67 5.24 18.08
CA GLN A 201 3.23 5.09 18.28
C GLN A 201 2.46 6.39 18.04
N LYS A 202 3.07 7.56 18.35
CA LYS A 202 2.45 8.86 18.09
C LYS A 202 2.16 9.07 16.59
N PHE A 203 3.13 8.72 15.74
CA PHE A 203 2.94 8.81 14.29
C PHE A 203 1.86 7.83 13.81
N ILE A 204 1.88 6.59 14.28
CA ILE A 204 0.90 5.57 13.88
C ILE A 204 -0.52 6.05 14.21
N ASN A 205 -0.74 6.62 15.38
CA ASN A 205 -2.05 7.13 15.79
C ASN A 205 -2.47 8.33 14.93
N ALA A 206 -1.57 9.31 14.75
CA ALA A 206 -1.84 10.48 13.91
C ALA A 206 -2.12 10.10 12.45
N PHE A 207 -1.39 9.10 11.93
CA PHE A 207 -1.63 8.60 10.57
C PHE A 207 -2.98 7.89 10.43
N GLY A 208 -3.44 7.22 11.48
CA GLY A 208 -4.81 6.68 11.55
C GLY A 208 -5.85 7.77 11.37
N GLU A 209 -5.74 8.86 12.11
CA GLU A 209 -6.64 10.01 12.01
C GLU A 209 -6.55 10.69 10.63
N MET A 210 -5.35 10.84 10.06
CA MET A 210 -5.19 11.36 8.69
C MET A 210 -5.85 10.45 7.64
N PHE A 211 -5.88 9.15 7.86
CA PHE A 211 -6.56 8.22 6.97
C PHE A 211 -8.09 8.35 7.08
N GLU A 212 -8.63 8.61 8.27
CA GLU A 212 -10.03 8.95 8.46
C GLU A 212 -10.39 10.26 7.74
N ASP A 213 -9.60 11.31 7.93
CA ASP A 213 -9.79 12.60 7.22
C ASP A 213 -9.77 12.40 5.69
N TYR A 214 -8.89 11.52 5.20
CA TYR A 214 -8.83 11.20 3.77
C TYR A 214 -10.08 10.47 3.28
N PHE A 215 -10.59 9.53 4.07
CA PHE A 215 -11.88 8.89 3.77
C PHE A 215 -13.02 9.90 3.71
N GLU A 216 -13.11 10.81 4.68
CA GLU A 216 -14.13 11.87 4.72
C GLU A 216 -14.01 12.79 3.51
N GLU A 217 -12.80 13.13 3.10
CA GLU A 217 -12.55 13.95 1.91
C GLU A 217 -13.05 13.26 0.64
N LEU A 218 -12.72 11.96 0.46
CA LEU A 218 -13.20 11.15 -0.66
C LEU A 218 -14.72 11.02 -0.64
N ALA A 219 -15.30 10.71 0.50
CA ALA A 219 -16.75 10.60 0.66
C ALA A 219 -17.45 11.93 0.34
N GLY A 220 -16.91 13.05 0.84
CA GLY A 220 -17.45 14.38 0.55
C GLY A 220 -17.34 14.82 -0.91
N LEU A 221 -16.31 14.33 -1.62
CA LEU A 221 -16.08 14.63 -3.04
C LEU A 221 -17.02 13.85 -3.97
N TYR A 222 -17.31 12.61 -3.64
CA TYR A 222 -17.98 11.67 -4.53
C TYR A 222 -19.42 11.36 -4.15
N LEU A 223 -19.76 11.36 -2.86
CA LEU A 223 -21.06 10.94 -2.37
C LEU A 223 -21.96 12.13 -1.98
N PRO A 224 -23.30 11.97 -2.01
CA PRO A 224 -24.21 12.96 -1.49
C PRO A 224 -23.97 13.25 0.00
N GLN A 225 -24.06 14.51 0.40
CA GLN A 225 -23.71 14.98 1.74
C GLN A 225 -24.44 14.24 2.90
N ASN A 226 -25.65 13.75 2.68
CA ASN A 226 -26.44 13.07 3.69
C ASN A 226 -26.42 11.54 3.58
N SER A 227 -25.58 10.99 2.69
CA SER A 227 -25.52 9.54 2.48
C SER A 227 -24.43 8.85 3.30
N TRP A 228 -23.64 9.58 4.05
CA TRP A 228 -22.57 9.03 4.87
C TRP A 228 -22.33 9.85 6.13
N TYR A 229 -21.83 9.20 7.16
CA TYR A 229 -21.40 9.84 8.41
C TYR A 229 -20.43 8.96 9.19
N LYS A 230 -19.59 9.59 10.02
CA LYS A 230 -18.77 8.92 11.02
C LYS A 230 -19.65 8.41 12.15
N ILE A 231 -19.56 7.12 12.47
CA ILE A 231 -20.33 6.52 13.56
C ILE A 231 -19.76 7.01 14.89
N PRO A 232 -20.57 7.61 15.77
CA PRO A 232 -20.07 8.08 17.05
C PRO A 232 -19.48 6.94 17.90
N GLU A 233 -18.30 7.15 18.45
CA GLU A 233 -17.73 6.24 19.43
C GLU A 233 -18.56 6.26 20.72
N GLU A 234 -19.35 5.22 20.92
CA GLU A 234 -20.09 4.99 22.14
C GLU A 234 -19.31 4.03 23.07
N ARG A 235 -19.98 3.50 24.11
CA ARG A 235 -19.40 2.56 25.06
C ARG A 235 -18.89 1.24 24.45
N LYS A 236 -19.40 0.87 23.27
CA LYS A 236 -18.97 -0.31 22.51
C LYS A 236 -18.20 0.16 21.29
N LYS A 237 -17.12 -0.51 20.97
CA LYS A 237 -16.40 -0.30 19.71
C LYS A 237 -17.31 -0.69 18.55
N SER A 238 -17.64 0.27 17.70
CA SER A 238 -18.43 0.13 16.48
C SER A 238 -17.53 0.32 15.26
N ALA A 239 -18.08 0.11 14.06
CA ALA A 239 -17.44 0.50 12.81
C ALA A 239 -17.21 2.02 12.76
N ASP A 240 -16.27 2.46 11.92
CA ASP A 240 -15.89 3.87 11.84
C ASP A 240 -16.90 4.69 11.02
N TYR A 241 -17.35 4.16 9.88
CA TYR A 241 -18.24 4.92 8.96
C TYR A 241 -19.41 4.12 8.45
N TYR A 242 -20.51 4.86 8.26
CA TYR A 242 -21.73 4.44 7.60
C TYR A 242 -21.85 5.15 6.26
N VAL A 243 -22.12 4.39 5.19
CA VAL A 243 -22.38 4.93 3.86
C VAL A 243 -23.64 4.26 3.29
N GLU A 244 -24.66 5.06 2.98
CA GLU A 244 -25.89 4.57 2.37
C GLU A 244 -25.93 4.88 0.89
N VAL A 245 -26.20 3.87 0.10
CA VAL A 245 -26.47 3.97 -1.34
C VAL A 245 -27.87 3.44 -1.65
N ASP A 246 -28.30 3.54 -2.91
CA ASP A 246 -29.69 3.22 -3.26
C ASP A 246 -30.12 1.81 -2.83
N GLU A 247 -29.27 0.80 -3.02
CA GLU A 247 -29.61 -0.61 -2.81
C GLU A 247 -28.99 -1.23 -1.56
N ALA A 248 -28.07 -0.58 -0.88
CA ALA A 248 -27.33 -1.15 0.25
C ALA A 248 -26.84 -0.11 1.24
N VAL A 249 -26.38 -0.60 2.40
CA VAL A 249 -25.60 0.15 3.38
C VAL A 249 -24.22 -0.49 3.47
N PHE A 250 -23.18 0.32 3.41
CA PHE A 250 -21.81 -0.08 3.70
C PHE A 250 -21.42 0.39 5.11
N LEU A 251 -20.89 -0.53 5.89
CA LEU A 251 -20.22 -0.24 7.16
C LEU A 251 -18.73 -0.40 6.94
N PHE A 252 -17.96 0.65 7.13
CA PHE A 252 -16.53 0.65 6.97
C PHE A 252 -15.82 0.65 8.31
N GLU A 253 -14.85 -0.22 8.44
CA GLU A 253 -13.86 -0.21 9.50
C GLU A 253 -12.49 0.07 8.89
N LEU A 254 -11.89 1.20 9.23
CA LEU A 254 -10.65 1.70 8.63
C LEU A 254 -9.42 1.15 9.36
N LYS A 255 -8.46 0.65 8.60
CA LYS A 255 -7.20 0.13 9.12
C LYS A 255 -6.01 0.75 8.39
N SER A 256 -5.38 1.72 9.02
CA SER A 256 -4.18 2.41 8.51
C SER A 256 -2.89 1.62 8.74
N GLY A 257 -2.95 0.52 9.48
CA GLY A 257 -1.79 -0.29 9.82
C GLY A 257 -1.21 -1.00 8.61
N LEU A 258 0.06 -0.73 8.31
CA LEU A 258 0.79 -1.43 7.26
C LEU A 258 1.36 -2.76 7.77
N LEU A 259 1.40 -3.75 6.89
CA LEU A 259 2.13 -4.99 7.16
C LEU A 259 3.62 -4.68 7.36
N GLY A 260 4.22 -5.21 8.42
CA GLY A 260 5.63 -4.98 8.72
C GLY A 260 6.56 -5.51 7.62
N LEU A 261 7.68 -4.83 7.40
CA LEU A 261 8.64 -5.20 6.34
C LEU A 261 9.18 -6.63 6.50
N GLY A 262 9.28 -7.14 7.72
CA GLY A 262 9.68 -8.54 7.96
C GLY A 262 8.67 -9.57 7.44
N ALA A 263 7.41 -9.18 7.30
CA ALA A 263 6.38 -10.04 6.71
C ALA A 263 6.31 -9.94 5.18
N LYS A 264 6.84 -8.87 4.59
CA LYS A 264 6.82 -8.59 3.14
C LYS A 264 8.05 -9.13 2.42
N GLN A 265 8.36 -10.40 2.58
CA GLN A 265 9.57 -10.99 2.02
C GLN A 265 9.38 -12.48 1.69
N GLN A 266 10.32 -13.04 0.91
CA GLN A 266 10.27 -14.44 0.46
C GLN A 266 10.21 -15.46 1.62
N VAL A 267 10.81 -15.14 2.74
CA VAL A 267 10.67 -15.90 4.00
C VAL A 267 10.01 -14.99 5.03
N PRO A 268 8.67 -14.91 5.03
CA PRO A 268 7.94 -13.96 5.86
C PRO A 268 8.08 -14.23 7.36
N ASP A 269 8.12 -13.15 8.14
CA ASP A 269 7.94 -13.22 9.59
C ASP A 269 6.46 -13.49 9.91
N VAL A 270 6.17 -14.73 10.25
CA VAL A 270 4.80 -15.19 10.54
C VAL A 270 4.18 -14.53 11.78
N GLY A 271 5.00 -14.11 12.74
CA GLY A 271 4.53 -13.37 13.91
C GLY A 271 3.98 -11.99 13.54
N GLN A 272 4.63 -11.31 12.60
CA GLN A 272 4.12 -10.04 12.07
C GLN A 272 2.85 -10.24 11.25
N ILE A 273 2.76 -11.32 10.47
CA ILE A 273 1.55 -11.68 9.74
C ILE A 273 0.39 -11.91 10.70
N ASP A 274 0.56 -12.77 11.72
CA ASP A 274 -0.50 -13.06 12.68
C ASP A 274 -0.94 -11.82 13.46
N THR A 275 -0.01 -10.93 13.80
CA THR A 275 -0.32 -9.65 14.43
C THR A 275 -1.18 -8.77 13.52
N PHE A 276 -0.84 -8.69 12.23
CA PHE A 276 -1.63 -7.95 11.24
C PHE A 276 -3.06 -8.49 11.13
N TYR A 277 -3.22 -9.80 11.00
CA TYR A 277 -4.54 -10.43 10.90
C TYR A 277 -5.40 -10.21 12.14
N ASN A 278 -4.81 -10.35 13.32
CA ASN A 278 -5.56 -10.18 14.55
C ASN A 278 -6.07 -8.74 14.72
N ARG A 279 -5.20 -7.75 14.50
CA ARG A 279 -5.55 -6.32 14.69
C ARG A 279 -6.44 -5.77 13.58
N ASN A 280 -6.08 -6.05 12.33
CA ASN A 280 -6.74 -5.38 11.21
C ASN A 280 -7.97 -6.13 10.69
N ILE A 281 -8.13 -7.42 11.02
CA ILE A 281 -9.27 -8.20 10.52
C ILE A 281 -10.14 -8.74 11.65
N LYS A 282 -9.59 -9.53 12.60
CA LYS A 282 -10.43 -10.18 13.61
C LYS A 282 -11.06 -9.19 14.59
N GLU A 283 -10.29 -8.23 15.09
CA GLU A 283 -10.83 -7.19 15.98
C GLU A 283 -11.82 -6.28 15.24
N ALA A 284 -11.51 -5.93 13.99
CA ALA A 284 -12.37 -5.13 13.13
C ALA A 284 -13.70 -5.83 12.80
N TYR A 285 -13.68 -7.16 12.63
CA TYR A 285 -14.90 -7.94 12.39
C TYR A 285 -15.91 -7.82 13.54
N GLU A 286 -15.42 -7.86 14.79
CA GLU A 286 -16.30 -7.68 15.95
C GLU A 286 -16.94 -6.28 15.97
N GLN A 287 -16.22 -5.23 15.56
CA GLN A 287 -16.74 -3.86 15.47
C GLN A 287 -17.83 -3.75 14.40
N LEU A 288 -17.56 -4.31 13.21
CA LEU A 288 -18.54 -4.35 12.11
C LEU A 288 -19.82 -5.11 12.48
N LYS A 289 -19.72 -6.22 13.22
CA LYS A 289 -20.89 -6.96 13.70
C LYS A 289 -21.73 -6.15 14.70
N VAL A 290 -21.08 -5.38 15.58
CA VAL A 290 -21.82 -4.52 16.52
C VAL A 290 -22.63 -3.49 15.74
N SER A 291 -22.04 -2.80 14.78
CA SER A 291 -22.76 -1.81 13.96
C SER A 291 -23.86 -2.42 13.09
N GLU A 292 -23.68 -3.61 12.54
CA GLU A 292 -24.72 -4.34 11.81
C GLU A 292 -25.92 -4.68 12.72
N GLN A 293 -25.68 -5.12 13.96
CA GLN A 293 -26.73 -5.42 14.94
C GLN A 293 -27.52 -4.16 15.39
N GLU A 294 -26.89 -3.01 15.36
CA GLU A 294 -27.51 -1.73 15.71
C GLU A 294 -28.28 -1.10 14.55
N TYR A 295 -28.01 -1.50 13.32
CA TYR A 295 -28.74 -1.04 12.14
C TYR A 295 -30.21 -1.48 12.18
N ARG A 296 -31.13 -0.53 11.93
CA ARG A 296 -32.59 -0.75 12.00
C ARG A 296 -33.29 -0.60 10.64
N GLY A 297 -32.54 -0.30 9.58
CA GLY A 297 -33.10 -0.17 8.25
C GLY A 297 -33.37 -1.54 7.58
N GLU A 298 -33.91 -1.48 6.38
CA GLU A 298 -34.29 -2.68 5.59
C GLU A 298 -33.28 -3.04 4.50
N LYS A 299 -32.34 -2.13 4.18
CA LYS A 299 -31.33 -2.37 3.15
C LYS A 299 -30.33 -3.45 3.59
N PRO A 300 -29.84 -4.26 2.66
CA PRO A 300 -28.76 -5.19 2.98
C PRO A 300 -27.51 -4.43 3.44
N VAL A 301 -26.88 -4.95 4.50
CA VAL A 301 -25.65 -4.40 5.06
C VAL A 301 -24.44 -5.11 4.44
N ILE A 302 -23.48 -4.35 3.96
CA ILE A 302 -22.19 -4.79 3.44
C ILE A 302 -21.12 -4.33 4.43
N LYS A 303 -20.38 -5.26 5.00
CA LYS A 303 -19.30 -5.00 5.96
C LYS A 303 -17.96 -4.92 5.22
N VAL A 304 -17.21 -3.85 5.44
CA VAL A 304 -15.96 -3.59 4.72
C VAL A 304 -14.83 -3.31 5.69
N PHE A 305 -13.78 -4.12 5.62
CA PHE A 305 -12.47 -3.79 6.16
C PHE A 305 -11.74 -2.94 5.12
N LEU A 306 -11.58 -1.66 5.39
CA LEU A 306 -10.85 -0.77 4.50
C LEU A 306 -9.39 -0.68 4.93
N LEU A 307 -8.50 -1.24 4.13
CA LEU A 307 -7.07 -1.26 4.39
C LEU A 307 -6.37 -0.12 3.64
N TYR A 308 -5.58 0.67 4.34
CA TYR A 308 -4.65 1.61 3.70
C TYR A 308 -3.57 0.88 2.90
N GLU A 309 -3.19 -0.31 3.31
CA GLU A 309 -2.21 -1.16 2.63
C GLU A 309 -2.72 -1.61 1.25
N SER A 310 -2.42 -0.84 0.21
CA SER A 310 -2.90 -1.05 -1.15
C SER A 310 -2.32 -2.29 -1.84
N MET A 311 -1.16 -2.77 -1.38
CA MET A 311 -0.45 -3.90 -1.99
C MET A 311 -0.85 -5.26 -1.44
N THR A 312 -1.77 -5.28 -0.51
CA THR A 312 -2.22 -6.52 0.13
C THR A 312 -2.94 -7.43 -0.87
N ASN A 313 -2.57 -8.70 -0.89
CA ASN A 313 -3.33 -9.70 -1.63
C ASN A 313 -4.59 -10.08 -0.84
N THR A 314 -5.69 -9.38 -1.12
CA THR A 314 -6.97 -9.53 -0.41
C THR A 314 -7.55 -10.93 -0.55
N GLN A 315 -7.37 -11.61 -1.68
CA GLN A 315 -7.83 -12.98 -1.89
C GLN A 315 -7.12 -13.97 -0.94
N MET A 316 -5.83 -13.79 -0.70
CA MET A 316 -5.08 -14.61 0.25
C MET A 316 -5.57 -14.39 1.69
N ILE A 317 -5.95 -13.16 2.05
CA ILE A 317 -6.54 -12.87 3.36
C ILE A 317 -7.88 -13.60 3.49
N VAL A 318 -8.77 -13.44 2.52
CA VAL A 318 -10.08 -14.11 2.50
C VAL A 318 -9.92 -15.63 2.64
N ALA A 319 -9.04 -16.23 1.85
CA ALA A 319 -8.80 -17.68 1.89
C ALA A 319 -8.17 -18.17 3.21
N SER A 320 -7.51 -17.28 3.95
CA SER A 320 -6.88 -17.62 5.23
C SER A 320 -7.80 -17.49 6.47
N LEU A 321 -9.00 -16.93 6.30
CA LEU A 321 -9.97 -16.70 7.37
C LEU A 321 -11.37 -17.20 7.01
N PRO A 322 -11.52 -18.51 6.70
CA PRO A 322 -12.82 -19.07 6.33
C PRO A 322 -13.87 -18.92 7.42
N GLU A 323 -13.43 -18.86 8.70
CA GLU A 323 -14.32 -18.63 9.84
C GLU A 323 -15.04 -17.26 9.82
N ILE A 324 -14.55 -16.30 9.04
CA ILE A 324 -15.21 -15.00 8.82
C ILE A 324 -15.93 -15.01 7.48
N PHE A 325 -15.20 -15.22 6.40
CA PHE A 325 -15.68 -14.94 5.05
C PHE A 325 -16.59 -16.02 4.47
N GLU A 326 -16.55 -17.26 4.98
CA GLU A 326 -17.52 -18.30 4.59
C GLU A 326 -18.82 -18.22 5.40
N GLN A 327 -18.74 -17.73 6.64
CA GLN A 327 -19.90 -17.58 7.50
C GLN A 327 -20.65 -16.26 7.29
N ASP A 328 -19.96 -15.26 6.79
CA ASP A 328 -20.49 -13.91 6.55
C ASP A 328 -20.27 -13.47 5.09
N PRO A 329 -21.18 -13.83 4.19
CA PRO A 329 -20.99 -13.64 2.75
C PRO A 329 -20.99 -12.16 2.31
N ARG A 330 -21.46 -11.23 3.16
CA ARG A 330 -21.44 -9.78 2.89
C ARG A 330 -20.35 -9.05 3.66
N CYS A 331 -19.26 -9.75 3.92
CA CYS A 331 -18.08 -9.22 4.56
C CYS A 331 -16.92 -9.19 3.56
N TYR A 332 -16.34 -8.02 3.32
CA TYR A 332 -15.33 -7.80 2.27
C TYR A 332 -14.09 -7.12 2.79
N ILE A 333 -12.95 -7.46 2.20
CA ILE A 333 -11.72 -6.68 2.34
C ILE A 333 -11.60 -5.79 1.11
N MET A 334 -11.40 -4.52 1.36
CA MET A 334 -11.20 -3.49 0.35
C MET A 334 -9.89 -2.76 0.66
N THR A 335 -9.07 -2.53 -0.34
CA THR A 335 -7.92 -1.63 -0.23
C THR A 335 -8.36 -0.20 -0.50
N ILE A 336 -7.53 0.76 -0.13
CA ILE A 336 -7.82 2.16 -0.44
C ILE A 336 -7.92 2.41 -1.95
N ASP A 337 -7.13 1.69 -2.78
CA ASP A 337 -7.23 1.76 -4.24
C ASP A 337 -8.60 1.29 -4.74
N ASP A 338 -9.14 0.24 -4.11
CA ASP A 338 -10.48 -0.28 -4.45
C ASP A 338 -11.57 0.74 -4.10
N LEU A 339 -11.43 1.45 -2.96
CA LEU A 339 -12.37 2.50 -2.56
C LEU A 339 -12.34 3.68 -3.52
N GLU A 340 -11.15 4.20 -3.83
CA GLU A 340 -10.98 5.30 -4.78
C GLU A 340 -11.64 4.98 -6.12
N MET A 341 -11.45 3.77 -6.61
CA MET A 341 -12.06 3.28 -7.84
C MET A 341 -13.59 3.16 -7.74
N LEU A 342 -14.08 2.61 -6.63
CA LEU A 342 -15.51 2.45 -6.40
C LEU A 342 -16.22 3.81 -6.39
N LEU A 343 -15.65 4.79 -5.68
CA LEU A 343 -16.19 6.14 -5.58
C LEU A 343 -16.10 6.91 -6.91
N ALA A 344 -14.99 6.75 -7.66
CA ALA A 344 -14.88 7.30 -9.01
C ALA A 344 -15.96 6.73 -9.94
N THR A 345 -16.20 5.41 -9.87
CA THR A 345 -17.27 4.76 -10.65
C THR A 345 -18.65 5.31 -10.30
N TYR A 346 -18.92 5.58 -9.02
CA TYR A 346 -20.19 6.21 -8.59
C TYR A 346 -20.45 7.54 -9.30
N LYS A 347 -19.41 8.37 -9.46
CA LYS A 347 -19.52 9.69 -10.09
C LYS A 347 -19.57 9.61 -11.62
N GLU A 348 -18.81 8.70 -12.22
CA GLU A 348 -18.67 8.62 -13.67
C GLU A 348 -19.79 7.81 -14.34
N ASP A 349 -20.20 6.71 -13.74
CA ASP A 349 -21.22 5.80 -14.26
C ASP A 349 -21.99 5.14 -13.11
N LYS A 350 -23.07 5.80 -12.69
CA LYS A 350 -23.92 5.30 -11.60
C LYS A 350 -24.52 3.93 -11.91
N GLY A 351 -24.83 3.63 -13.16
CA GLY A 351 -25.37 2.32 -13.55
C GLY A 351 -24.38 1.17 -13.31
N LYS A 352 -23.12 1.39 -13.66
CA LYS A 352 -22.04 0.43 -13.34
C LYS A 352 -21.82 0.32 -11.84
N PHE A 353 -21.86 1.44 -11.12
CA PHE A 353 -21.77 1.42 -9.66
C PHE A 353 -22.87 0.56 -9.04
N ASP A 354 -24.12 0.74 -9.48
CA ASP A 354 -25.27 -0.04 -8.99
C ASP A 354 -25.11 -1.53 -9.32
N ASP A 355 -24.54 -1.88 -10.49
CA ASP A 355 -24.20 -3.26 -10.82
C ASP A 355 -23.14 -3.86 -9.89
N VAL A 356 -22.11 -3.07 -9.53
CA VAL A 356 -21.11 -3.47 -8.54
C VAL A 356 -21.75 -3.67 -7.18
N VAL A 357 -22.61 -2.76 -6.73
CA VAL A 357 -23.34 -2.89 -5.46
C VAL A 357 -24.20 -4.15 -5.43
N ARG A 358 -24.93 -4.44 -6.50
CA ARG A 358 -25.70 -5.68 -6.62
C ARG A 358 -24.82 -6.92 -6.53
N ALA A 359 -23.64 -6.91 -7.15
CA ALA A 359 -22.67 -7.98 -7.04
C ALA A 359 -22.16 -8.17 -5.59
N PHE A 360 -21.92 -7.09 -4.86
CA PHE A 360 -21.62 -7.15 -3.41
C PHE A 360 -22.76 -7.75 -2.60
N ILE A 361 -24.01 -7.36 -2.87
CA ILE A 361 -25.17 -7.87 -2.15
C ILE A 361 -25.34 -9.38 -2.41
N GLN A 362 -25.18 -9.82 -3.65
CA GLN A 362 -25.36 -11.21 -4.07
C GLN A 362 -24.15 -12.09 -3.76
N ASN A 363 -23.00 -11.49 -3.49
CA ASN A 363 -21.70 -12.17 -3.34
C ASN A 363 -21.37 -13.09 -4.53
N LYS A 364 -21.74 -12.68 -5.75
CA LYS A 364 -21.62 -13.48 -6.96
C LYS A 364 -21.07 -12.68 -8.13
N ARG A 365 -20.28 -13.37 -8.94
CA ARG A 365 -19.86 -12.96 -10.26
C ARG A 365 -20.35 -13.99 -11.28
N GLY A 366 -21.49 -13.73 -11.92
CA GLY A 366 -22.19 -14.75 -12.69
C GLY A 366 -22.60 -15.91 -11.78
N ASP A 367 -22.15 -17.13 -12.10
CA ASP A 367 -22.44 -18.32 -11.31
C ASP A 367 -21.40 -18.63 -10.21
N LYS A 368 -20.36 -17.79 -10.06
CA LYS A 368 -19.28 -18.00 -9.08
C LYS A 368 -19.43 -17.06 -7.90
N ASP A 369 -19.21 -17.59 -6.69
CA ASP A 369 -19.07 -16.78 -5.49
C ASP A 369 -17.83 -15.89 -5.59
N CYS A 370 -17.99 -14.58 -5.35
CA CYS A 370 -16.92 -13.61 -5.30
C CYS A 370 -16.75 -13.15 -3.85
N LYS A 371 -15.53 -13.28 -3.33
CA LYS A 371 -15.23 -12.98 -1.92
C LYS A 371 -14.25 -11.81 -1.73
N SER A 372 -13.90 -11.13 -2.81
CA SER A 372 -12.99 -9.98 -2.75
C SER A 372 -13.58 -8.81 -3.53
N ALA A 373 -13.51 -7.62 -2.94
CA ALA A 373 -13.92 -6.38 -3.59
C ALA A 373 -13.20 -6.19 -4.94
N LEU A 374 -11.91 -6.51 -4.99
CA LEU A 374 -11.09 -6.44 -6.19
C LEU A 374 -11.63 -7.32 -7.33
N GLU A 375 -12.12 -8.53 -7.06
CA GLU A 375 -12.73 -9.38 -8.10
C GLU A 375 -13.99 -8.77 -8.68
N LEU A 376 -14.79 -8.12 -7.84
CA LEU A 376 -16.02 -7.44 -8.26
C LEU A 376 -15.71 -6.19 -9.06
N LEU A 377 -14.70 -5.42 -8.65
CA LEU A 377 -14.29 -4.17 -9.29
C LEU A 377 -13.53 -4.41 -10.60
N ASN A 378 -12.66 -5.41 -10.69
CA ASN A 378 -11.92 -5.75 -11.91
C ASN A 378 -12.81 -6.15 -13.10
N LEU A 379 -14.05 -6.59 -12.83
CA LEU A 379 -15.03 -6.81 -13.89
C LEU A 379 -15.32 -5.56 -14.71
N TYR A 380 -15.28 -4.40 -14.07
CA TYR A 380 -15.68 -3.12 -14.64
C TYR A 380 -14.48 -2.32 -15.16
N GLN A 381 -13.30 -2.46 -14.54
CA GLN A 381 -12.07 -1.84 -15.03
C GLN A 381 -11.62 -2.36 -16.39
N ALA A 382 -11.67 -3.66 -16.61
CA ALA A 382 -11.33 -4.24 -17.91
C ALA A 382 -12.20 -3.65 -19.04
N CYS A 383 -13.47 -3.32 -18.75
CA CYS A 383 -14.35 -2.66 -19.70
C CYS A 383 -14.00 -1.18 -19.91
N LEU A 384 -13.54 -0.45 -18.89
CA LEU A 384 -13.20 0.98 -19.01
C LEU A 384 -11.90 1.22 -19.78
N LEU A 385 -10.86 0.43 -19.52
CA LEU A 385 -9.58 0.50 -20.22
C LEU A 385 -9.71 0.10 -21.70
N TYR A 386 -10.51 -0.94 -22.00
CA TYR A 386 -10.73 -1.35 -23.40
C TYR A 386 -11.63 -0.42 -24.20
N THR A 387 -12.53 0.34 -23.56
CA THR A 387 -13.43 1.25 -24.27
C THR A 387 -12.83 2.63 -24.52
N SER A 388 -11.89 3.12 -23.71
CA SER A 388 -11.21 4.40 -23.94
C SER A 388 -10.10 4.28 -24.96
N ASP A 389 -9.21 3.29 -24.84
CA ASP A 389 -8.06 3.15 -25.76
C ASP A 389 -8.47 2.64 -27.13
N ALA A 390 -9.43 1.71 -27.22
CA ALA A 390 -9.95 1.24 -28.51
C ALA A 390 -10.79 2.29 -29.25
N ALA A 391 -11.41 3.24 -28.54
CA ALA A 391 -12.15 4.34 -29.18
C ALA A 391 -11.22 5.44 -29.70
N ASP A 392 -10.06 5.63 -29.11
CA ASP A 392 -9.06 6.62 -29.56
C ASP A 392 -8.17 6.08 -30.68
N GLU A 393 -7.83 4.78 -30.69
CA GLU A 393 -7.15 4.13 -31.81
C GLU A 393 -8.05 3.99 -33.05
N ALA A 394 -9.36 3.86 -32.89
CA ALA A 394 -10.29 3.81 -34.04
C ALA A 394 -10.60 5.20 -34.62
N ARG A 395 -10.15 6.30 -34.01
CA ARG A 395 -10.33 7.67 -34.45
C ARG A 395 -9.06 8.30 -35.03
N SER A 396 -7.91 7.65 -34.89
CA SER A 396 -6.63 8.01 -35.51
C SER A 396 -6.40 7.25 -36.81
#